data_4cfaa36a2595cc79f857ccc89403cd8b
#
_entry.id   4cfaa36a2595cc79f857ccc89403cd8b
#
_cell.length_a   1.000
_cell.length_b   1.000
_cell.length_c   1.000
_cell.angle_alpha   90.00
_cell.angle_beta   90.00
_cell.angle_gamma   90.00
#
_symmetry.space_group_name_H-M   'P 1'
#
loop_
_entity.id
_entity.type
_entity.pdbx_description
1 polymer ?
#
loop_
_entity_poly.entity_id
_entity_poly.type
_entity_poly.pdbx_seq_one_letter_code
_entity_poly.pdbx_strand_id
1 'polypeptide(L)'
;PREDLIGIAKSSEIKSFKLGEVLFNEGDEADSLHLIRKGSVSVSKRLGGRSVVLNYVASGNYVGEMGLVSNAPRSATVTAAVACETIQIDGSAFKNLMASNLKLKASVESKFKDRITQNERASQAGTGGGILQFLLEQGVSEATDVLLIDEALCIGCDNCETACAETHEGISRLDREAGPTYQTMHIPTSCRHCENPHCMTDCPPDAIKRAPSGEVFIEDSCIGCGNCARSCPYGVIQLASPENKKAGILSRLFAKSDASEKAPKKAVKCDMCRDIEGGPSCVRACPTGAAVRVAPQALMQLQGKAS
;
A
#
# COMPACT_ATOMS: atom_id res chain seq x y z
N PRO A 1 9.41 -33.69 7.02
CA PRO A 1 8.87 -34.84 7.73
C PRO A 1 7.93 -34.40 8.85
N ARG A 2 7.01 -35.25 9.30
CA ARG A 2 6.01 -34.92 10.32
C ARG A 2 6.65 -34.62 11.69
N GLU A 3 7.76 -35.24 11.96
CA GLU A 3 8.55 -35.07 13.20
C GLU A 3 9.17 -33.69 13.31
N ASP A 4 9.65 -33.08 12.22
CA ASP A 4 10.18 -31.72 12.19
C ASP A 4 9.08 -30.69 12.50
N LEU A 5 7.87 -30.91 11.97
CA LEU A 5 6.70 -30.05 12.25
C LEU A 5 6.27 -30.11 13.72
N ILE A 6 6.35 -31.29 14.36
CA ILE A 6 6.04 -31.45 15.78
C ILE A 6 7.08 -30.72 16.65
N GLY A 7 8.36 -30.77 16.26
CA GLY A 7 9.44 -30.05 16.96
C GLY A 7 9.23 -28.54 16.93
N ILE A 8 8.89 -28.00 15.77
CA ILE A 8 8.58 -26.56 15.61
C ILE A 8 7.33 -26.17 16.39
N ALA A 9 6.25 -26.94 16.28
CA ALA A 9 5.00 -26.63 16.99
C ALA A 9 5.18 -26.54 18.51
N LYS A 10 6.11 -27.30 19.08
CA LYS A 10 6.42 -27.26 20.53
C LYS A 10 7.22 -26.00 20.94
N SER A 11 7.97 -25.41 20.01
CA SER A 11 8.81 -24.22 20.24
C SER A 11 8.20 -22.95 19.65
N SER A 12 6.93 -23.00 19.23
CA SER A 12 6.24 -21.86 18.62
C SER A 12 5.14 -21.32 19.53
N GLU A 13 4.91 -20.00 19.46
CA GLU A 13 3.89 -19.28 20.19
C GLU A 13 3.02 -18.48 19.24
N ILE A 14 1.72 -18.42 19.50
CA ILE A 14 0.81 -17.53 18.76
C ILE A 14 0.86 -16.15 19.42
N LYS A 15 1.25 -15.14 18.63
CA LYS A 15 1.24 -13.73 19.01
C LYS A 15 0.17 -12.98 18.22
N SER A 16 -0.57 -12.12 18.92
CA SER A 16 -1.58 -11.24 18.32
C SER A 16 -1.12 -9.81 18.41
N PHE A 17 -1.27 -9.06 17.31
CA PHE A 17 -0.86 -7.67 17.19
C PHE A 17 -2.03 -6.82 16.70
N LYS A 18 -2.21 -5.65 17.30
CA LYS A 18 -3.17 -4.65 16.84
C LYS A 18 -2.60 -3.87 15.64
N LEU A 19 -3.48 -3.21 14.87
CA LEU A 19 -3.06 -2.27 13.84
C LEU A 19 -2.01 -1.27 14.40
N GLY A 20 -0.89 -1.12 13.70
CA GLY A 20 0.21 -0.22 14.06
C GLY A 20 1.17 -0.76 15.14
N GLU A 21 0.92 -1.94 15.70
CA GLU A 21 1.80 -2.55 16.69
C GLU A 21 3.03 -3.16 16.03
N VAL A 22 4.22 -2.86 16.60
CA VAL A 22 5.50 -3.31 16.07
C VAL A 22 5.79 -4.73 16.51
N LEU A 23 6.15 -5.61 15.56
CA LEU A 23 6.61 -6.96 15.84
C LEU A 23 8.07 -6.96 16.27
N PHE A 24 8.91 -6.24 15.56
CA PHE A 24 10.32 -5.98 15.86
C PHE A 24 10.84 -4.78 15.08
N ASN A 25 11.88 -4.12 15.56
CA ASN A 25 12.51 -2.96 14.93
C ASN A 25 13.75 -3.34 14.11
N GLU A 26 14.08 -2.50 13.12
CA GLU A 26 15.39 -2.52 12.47
C GLU A 26 16.51 -2.38 13.51
N GLY A 27 17.48 -3.28 13.46
CA GLY A 27 18.62 -3.31 14.40
C GLY A 27 18.40 -4.19 15.64
N ASP A 28 17.19 -4.66 15.94
CA ASP A 28 16.94 -5.60 17.03
C ASP A 28 17.66 -6.93 16.81
N GLU A 29 17.89 -7.69 17.86
CA GLU A 29 18.44 -9.05 17.77
C GLU A 29 17.47 -9.98 17.01
N ALA A 30 18.03 -10.81 16.12
CA ALA A 30 17.24 -11.77 15.35
C ALA A 30 17.15 -13.10 16.11
N ASP A 31 16.16 -13.24 16.96
CA ASP A 31 15.93 -14.40 17.82
C ASP A 31 14.82 -15.35 17.33
N SER A 32 13.97 -14.87 16.44
CA SER A 32 12.75 -15.57 16.02
C SER A 32 12.34 -15.27 14.57
N LEU A 33 11.47 -16.13 14.02
CA LEU A 33 10.76 -15.97 12.75
C LEU A 33 9.27 -15.81 13.05
N HIS A 34 8.56 -14.98 12.31
CA HIS A 34 7.11 -14.82 12.40
C HIS A 34 6.43 -15.31 11.12
N LEU A 35 5.70 -16.42 11.18
CA LEU A 35 4.79 -16.87 10.14
C LEU A 35 3.44 -16.16 10.32
N ILE A 36 2.98 -15.42 9.32
CA ILE A 36 1.73 -14.66 9.40
C ILE A 36 0.56 -15.62 9.19
N ARG A 37 -0.22 -15.84 10.25
CA ARG A 37 -1.37 -16.74 10.25
C ARG A 37 -2.62 -16.03 9.74
N LYS A 38 -2.85 -14.78 10.19
CA LYS A 38 -3.96 -13.92 9.77
C LYS A 38 -3.51 -12.48 9.65
N GLY A 39 -4.16 -11.71 8.79
CA GLY A 39 -3.87 -10.31 8.57
C GLY A 39 -2.65 -10.07 7.68
N SER A 40 -1.99 -8.95 7.87
CA SER A 40 -0.78 -8.57 7.14
C SER A 40 0.10 -7.64 7.98
N VAL A 41 1.38 -7.58 7.60
CA VAL A 41 2.37 -6.68 8.20
C VAL A 41 3.01 -5.81 7.12
N SER A 42 3.43 -4.62 7.47
CA SER A 42 4.29 -3.76 6.67
C SER A 42 5.76 -3.97 7.08
N VAL A 43 6.64 -3.94 6.11
CA VAL A 43 8.10 -4.00 6.29
C VAL A 43 8.65 -2.65 5.89
N SER A 44 9.26 -1.93 6.82
CA SER A 44 9.81 -0.59 6.57
C SER A 44 11.28 -0.51 6.96
N LYS A 45 12.01 0.43 6.32
CA LYS A 45 13.41 0.70 6.59
C LYS A 45 13.66 2.19 6.73
N ARG A 46 14.65 2.58 7.55
CA ARG A 46 15.09 3.96 7.64
C ARG A 46 16.00 4.34 6.49
N LEU A 47 15.54 5.30 5.68
CA LEU A 47 16.29 5.86 4.55
C LEU A 47 16.27 7.38 4.65
N GLY A 48 17.44 8.02 4.64
CA GLY A 48 17.54 9.48 4.77
C GLY A 48 16.87 10.06 6.03
N GLY A 49 16.86 9.29 7.14
CA GLY A 49 16.24 9.71 8.41
C GLY A 49 14.71 9.51 8.48
N ARG A 50 14.07 9.04 7.41
CA ARG A 50 12.62 8.75 7.34
C ARG A 50 12.37 7.25 7.23
N SER A 51 11.22 6.80 7.76
CA SER A 51 10.75 5.41 7.56
C SER A 51 10.12 5.30 6.18
N VAL A 52 10.54 4.31 5.41
CA VAL A 52 10.01 4.00 4.07
C VAL A 52 9.48 2.59 4.07
N VAL A 53 8.23 2.40 3.69
CA VAL A 53 7.62 1.08 3.55
C VAL A 53 8.20 0.40 2.31
N LEU A 54 8.78 -0.77 2.50
CA LEU A 54 9.36 -1.56 1.42
C LEU A 54 8.37 -2.57 0.85
N ASN A 55 7.54 -3.16 1.71
CA ASN A 55 6.62 -4.21 1.29
C ASN A 55 5.52 -4.45 2.33
N TYR A 56 4.41 -5.05 1.88
CA TYR A 56 3.38 -5.67 2.71
C TYR A 56 3.46 -7.19 2.58
N VAL A 57 3.39 -7.87 3.71
CA VAL A 57 3.47 -9.33 3.77
C VAL A 57 2.17 -9.85 4.37
N ALA A 58 1.39 -10.56 3.55
CA ALA A 58 0.09 -11.10 3.94
C ALA A 58 0.21 -12.50 4.57
N SER A 59 -0.91 -13.00 5.10
CA SER A 59 -1.04 -14.36 5.65
C SER A 59 -0.52 -15.45 4.68
N GLY A 60 0.04 -16.52 5.25
CA GLY A 60 0.72 -17.59 4.51
C GLY A 60 2.19 -17.31 4.19
N ASN A 61 2.69 -16.12 4.49
CA ASN A 61 4.10 -15.74 4.34
C ASN A 61 4.76 -15.54 5.71
N TYR A 62 6.06 -15.27 5.72
CA TYR A 62 6.86 -15.10 6.92
C TYR A 62 7.78 -13.89 6.85
N VAL A 63 8.17 -13.37 8.01
CA VAL A 63 9.11 -12.25 8.18
C VAL A 63 10.11 -12.57 9.29
N GLY A 64 11.27 -11.88 9.26
CA GLY A 64 12.32 -12.01 10.27
C GLY A 64 13.38 -13.05 9.97
N GLU A 65 13.29 -13.79 8.86
CA GLU A 65 14.26 -14.79 8.43
C GLU A 65 15.61 -14.21 8.07
N MET A 66 15.65 -12.95 7.59
CA MET A 66 16.89 -12.34 7.07
C MET A 66 17.98 -12.29 8.13
N GLY A 67 17.70 -11.82 9.33
CA GLY A 67 18.64 -11.78 10.42
C GLY A 67 19.08 -13.18 10.88
N LEU A 68 18.18 -14.16 10.86
CA LEU A 68 18.49 -15.54 11.23
C LEU A 68 19.41 -16.24 10.23
N VAL A 69 19.20 -16.00 8.93
CA VAL A 69 20.00 -16.58 7.84
C VAL A 69 21.40 -15.96 7.79
N SER A 70 21.49 -14.63 7.95
CA SER A 70 22.76 -13.90 7.89
C SER A 70 23.51 -13.82 9.23
N ASN A 71 22.93 -14.31 10.34
CA ASN A 71 23.41 -14.07 11.70
C ASN A 71 23.69 -12.59 12.00
N ALA A 72 22.79 -11.71 11.55
CA ALA A 72 22.87 -10.28 11.68
C ALA A 72 21.61 -9.74 12.40
N PRO A 73 21.61 -8.50 12.92
CA PRO A 73 20.42 -7.84 13.43
C PRO A 73 19.28 -7.77 12.40
N ARG A 74 18.06 -7.47 12.88
CA ARG A 74 16.88 -7.26 12.01
C ARG A 74 17.20 -6.22 10.94
N SER A 75 16.97 -6.56 9.69
CA SER A 75 17.29 -5.70 8.53
C SER A 75 16.25 -4.62 8.24
N ALA A 76 15.09 -4.68 8.90
CA ALA A 76 13.96 -3.77 8.73
C ALA A 76 13.03 -3.82 9.95
N THR A 77 12.22 -2.78 10.13
CA THR A 77 11.11 -2.75 11.09
C THR A 77 9.88 -3.44 10.49
N VAL A 78 9.22 -4.27 11.29
CA VAL A 78 7.97 -4.93 10.90
C VAL A 78 6.84 -4.50 11.83
N THR A 79 5.76 -4.00 11.23
CA THR A 79 4.60 -3.44 11.93
C THR A 79 3.32 -4.09 11.42
N ALA A 80 2.35 -4.33 12.29
CA ALA A 80 1.04 -4.85 11.91
C ALA A 80 0.27 -3.83 11.06
N ALA A 81 0.10 -4.12 9.77
CA ALA A 81 -0.62 -3.24 8.84
C ALA A 81 -2.14 -3.32 8.97
N VAL A 82 -2.62 -4.42 9.53
CA VAL A 82 -3.98 -4.66 10.05
C VAL A 82 -3.83 -5.49 11.31
N ALA A 83 -4.89 -5.67 12.09
CA ALA A 83 -4.86 -6.64 13.21
C ALA A 83 -4.43 -8.00 12.68
N CYS A 84 -3.35 -8.56 13.22
CA CYS A 84 -2.76 -9.79 12.72
C CYS A 84 -2.42 -10.79 13.82
N GLU A 85 -2.39 -12.06 13.46
CA GLU A 85 -1.91 -13.16 14.27
C GLU A 85 -0.69 -13.80 13.58
N THR A 86 0.39 -13.98 14.32
CA THR A 86 1.58 -14.66 13.83
C THR A 86 1.89 -15.90 14.68
N ILE A 87 2.54 -16.87 14.07
CA ILE A 87 3.20 -17.95 14.77
C ILE A 87 4.68 -17.56 14.87
N GLN A 88 5.10 -17.22 16.09
CA GLN A 88 6.50 -16.95 16.39
C GLN A 88 7.22 -18.28 16.57
N ILE A 89 8.28 -18.48 15.80
CA ILE A 89 9.12 -19.70 15.80
C ILE A 89 10.50 -19.31 16.31
N ASP A 90 11.01 -20.00 17.28
CA ASP A 90 12.36 -19.79 17.80
C ASP A 90 13.41 -19.92 16.71
N GLY A 91 14.40 -19.00 16.71
CA GLY A 91 15.44 -18.92 15.68
C GLY A 91 16.33 -20.16 15.63
N SER A 92 16.60 -20.81 16.78
CA SER A 92 17.39 -22.04 16.82
C SER A 92 16.62 -23.22 16.24
N ALA A 93 15.33 -23.32 16.54
CA ALA A 93 14.45 -24.33 15.96
C ALA A 93 14.31 -24.17 14.46
N PHE A 94 14.21 -22.93 13.97
CA PHE A 94 14.19 -22.64 12.53
C PHE A 94 15.50 -23.01 11.84
N LYS A 95 16.66 -22.68 12.41
CA LYS A 95 17.98 -23.05 11.88
C LYS A 95 18.16 -24.57 11.81
N ASN A 96 17.74 -25.29 12.84
CA ASN A 96 17.79 -26.74 12.86
C ASN A 96 16.92 -27.37 11.75
N LEU A 97 15.71 -26.80 11.54
CA LEU A 97 14.84 -27.24 10.46
C LEU A 97 15.47 -27.01 9.08
N MET A 98 16.08 -25.83 8.86
CA MET A 98 16.81 -25.57 7.61
C MET A 98 17.97 -26.54 7.39
N ALA A 99 18.67 -26.93 8.46
CA ALA A 99 19.77 -27.87 8.38
C ALA A 99 19.30 -29.29 7.99
N SER A 100 18.12 -29.71 8.47
CA SER A 100 17.52 -31.02 8.17
C SER A 100 16.76 -31.09 6.84
N ASN A 101 16.34 -29.92 6.28
CA ASN A 101 15.49 -29.85 5.09
C ASN A 101 16.09 -28.98 3.98
N LEU A 102 16.83 -29.64 3.05
CA LEU A 102 17.52 -28.98 1.93
C LEU A 102 16.59 -28.22 0.98
N LYS A 103 15.33 -28.66 0.79
CA LYS A 103 14.35 -27.94 -0.05
C LYS A 103 13.90 -26.65 0.59
N LEU A 104 13.62 -26.69 1.89
CA LEU A 104 13.27 -25.50 2.65
C LEU A 104 14.44 -24.51 2.66
N LYS A 105 15.65 -25.00 2.93
CA LYS A 105 16.87 -24.18 2.91
C LYS A 105 17.04 -23.45 1.57
N ALA A 106 16.94 -24.16 0.45
CA ALA A 106 17.05 -23.57 -0.89
C ALA A 106 15.96 -22.51 -1.16
N SER A 107 14.72 -22.75 -0.72
CA SER A 107 13.61 -21.81 -0.88
C SER A 107 13.83 -20.53 -0.05
N VAL A 108 14.28 -20.67 1.20
CA VAL A 108 14.57 -19.54 2.09
C VAL A 108 15.77 -18.74 1.56
N GLU A 109 16.84 -19.40 1.14
CA GLU A 109 18.02 -18.73 0.56
C GLU A 109 17.71 -18.00 -0.74
N SER A 110 16.84 -18.52 -1.60
CA SER A 110 16.37 -17.82 -2.80
C SER A 110 15.64 -16.53 -2.42
N LYS A 111 14.63 -16.61 -1.54
CA LYS A 111 13.90 -15.42 -1.06
C LYS A 111 14.82 -14.43 -0.34
N PHE A 112 15.81 -14.91 0.39
CA PHE A 112 16.81 -14.08 1.05
C PHE A 112 17.64 -13.27 0.04
N LYS A 113 18.13 -13.89 -1.02
CA LYS A 113 18.88 -13.22 -2.10
C LYS A 113 18.01 -12.14 -2.78
N ASP A 114 16.75 -12.46 -3.09
CA ASP A 114 15.82 -11.49 -3.69
C ASP A 114 15.61 -10.29 -2.77
N ARG A 115 15.42 -10.50 -1.46
CA ARG A 115 15.24 -9.44 -0.47
C ARG A 115 16.51 -8.61 -0.25
N ILE A 116 17.70 -9.22 -0.24
CA ILE A 116 18.98 -8.48 -0.19
C ILE A 116 19.08 -7.55 -1.40
N THR A 117 18.88 -8.07 -2.59
CA THR A 117 18.95 -7.27 -3.82
C THR A 117 17.95 -6.10 -3.79
N GLN A 118 16.74 -6.31 -3.26
CA GLN A 118 15.76 -5.25 -3.08
C GLN A 118 16.22 -4.20 -2.06
N ASN A 119 16.76 -4.63 -0.92
CA ASN A 119 17.23 -3.74 0.15
C ASN A 119 18.49 -2.94 -0.28
N GLU A 120 19.42 -3.55 -1.00
CA GLU A 120 20.61 -2.87 -1.54
C GLU A 120 20.22 -1.79 -2.55
N ARG A 121 19.32 -2.11 -3.48
CA ARG A 121 18.76 -1.12 -4.42
C ARG A 121 18.10 0.04 -3.70
N ALA A 122 17.30 -0.24 -2.67
CA ALA A 122 16.68 0.78 -1.84
C ALA A 122 17.71 1.68 -1.13
N SER A 123 18.80 1.09 -0.61
CA SER A 123 19.88 1.82 0.09
C SER A 123 20.72 2.67 -0.86
N GLN A 124 21.02 2.18 -2.07
CA GLN A 124 21.76 2.93 -3.10
C GLN A 124 20.94 4.12 -3.64
N ALA A 125 19.62 3.98 -3.75
CA ALA A 125 18.73 5.06 -4.11
C ALA A 125 18.72 6.21 -3.09
N GLY A 126 19.01 5.94 -1.82
CA GLY A 126 19.10 6.95 -0.74
C GLY A 126 20.26 7.95 -0.90
N THR A 127 21.25 7.66 -1.75
CA THR A 127 22.43 8.53 -1.97
C THR A 127 22.38 9.35 -3.27
N GLY A 128 21.35 9.15 -4.12
CA GLY A 128 21.27 9.71 -5.47
C GLY A 128 20.16 10.74 -5.67
N GLY A 129 20.49 12.04 -5.62
CA GLY A 129 19.87 13.08 -6.40
C GLY A 129 18.43 13.53 -6.06
N GLY A 130 18.10 14.72 -6.53
CA GLY A 130 16.91 15.49 -6.21
C GLY A 130 15.54 14.80 -6.37
N ILE A 131 15.41 13.74 -7.21
CA ILE A 131 14.14 13.06 -7.39
C ILE A 131 13.71 12.26 -6.13
N LEU A 132 14.62 11.55 -5.48
CA LEU A 132 14.29 10.83 -4.25
C LEU A 132 13.95 11.80 -3.13
N GLN A 133 14.73 12.89 -2.99
CA GLN A 133 14.44 13.94 -2.04
C GLN A 133 13.06 14.55 -2.30
N PHE A 134 12.74 14.88 -3.54
CA PHE A 134 11.42 15.35 -3.92
C PHE A 134 10.30 14.36 -3.51
N LEU A 135 10.45 13.08 -3.83
CA LEU A 135 9.46 12.06 -3.48
C LEU A 135 9.28 11.92 -1.96
N LEU A 136 10.38 11.99 -1.20
CA LEU A 136 10.35 11.97 0.26
C LEU A 136 9.66 13.21 0.84
N GLU A 137 9.96 14.40 0.32
CA GLU A 137 9.33 15.66 0.71
C GLU A 137 7.82 15.65 0.41
N GLN A 138 7.43 14.97 -0.65
CA GLN A 138 6.02 14.79 -1.00
C GLN A 138 5.32 13.69 -0.18
N GLY A 139 5.98 13.08 0.81
CA GLY A 139 5.38 12.06 1.68
C GLY A 139 5.18 10.71 1.02
N VAL A 140 5.90 10.42 -0.07
CA VAL A 140 5.85 9.11 -0.74
C VAL A 140 6.41 8.01 0.16
N SER A 141 7.28 8.36 1.11
CA SER A 141 7.80 7.42 2.12
C SER A 141 6.71 6.79 3.01
N GLU A 142 5.58 7.48 3.17
CA GLU A 142 4.44 7.00 3.96
C GLU A 142 3.35 6.35 3.09
N ALA A 143 3.57 6.28 1.79
CA ALA A 143 2.63 5.72 0.84
C ALA A 143 2.86 4.21 0.66
N THR A 144 1.80 3.46 0.42
CA THR A 144 1.90 2.06 -0.02
C THR A 144 1.90 1.96 -1.54
N ASP A 145 1.26 2.93 -2.19
CA ASP A 145 1.14 3.02 -3.64
C ASP A 145 0.89 4.47 -4.06
N VAL A 146 1.59 4.94 -5.10
CA VAL A 146 1.51 6.30 -5.63
C VAL A 146 1.26 6.25 -7.12
N LEU A 147 0.32 7.05 -7.60
CA LEU A 147 0.18 7.32 -9.03
C LEU A 147 1.24 8.35 -9.44
N LEU A 148 2.00 8.01 -10.47
CA LEU A 148 2.96 8.90 -11.13
C LEU A 148 2.58 9.06 -12.59
N ILE A 149 2.87 10.22 -13.14
CA ILE A 149 2.73 10.52 -14.57
C ILE A 149 4.08 11.06 -15.08
N ASP A 150 4.61 10.41 -16.12
CA ASP A 150 5.75 10.93 -16.83
C ASP A 150 5.29 11.97 -17.88
N GLU A 151 5.51 13.25 -17.60
CA GLU A 151 5.09 14.37 -18.45
C GLU A 151 5.80 14.37 -19.82
N ALA A 152 6.93 13.66 -19.96
CA ALA A 152 7.57 13.50 -21.28
C ALA A 152 6.79 12.53 -22.19
N LEU A 153 5.99 11.64 -21.62
CA LEU A 153 5.15 10.67 -22.32
C LEU A 153 3.68 11.08 -22.32
N CYS A 154 3.26 11.95 -21.41
CA CYS A 154 1.88 12.39 -21.25
C CYS A 154 1.48 13.32 -22.39
N ILE A 155 0.39 12.99 -23.09
CA ILE A 155 -0.17 13.79 -24.20
C ILE A 155 -1.36 14.66 -23.77
N GLY A 156 -1.70 14.71 -22.46
CA GLY A 156 -2.79 15.53 -21.94
C GLY A 156 -4.19 15.09 -22.40
N CYS A 157 -4.41 13.81 -22.67
CA CYS A 157 -5.68 13.30 -23.21
C CYS A 157 -6.80 13.08 -22.19
N ASP A 158 -6.52 13.21 -20.90
CA ASP A 158 -7.42 13.02 -19.75
C ASP A 158 -8.11 11.63 -19.65
N ASN A 159 -7.68 10.67 -20.46
CA ASN A 159 -8.22 9.31 -20.41
C ASN A 159 -8.13 8.67 -19.02
N CYS A 160 -7.10 8.99 -18.24
CA CYS A 160 -6.92 8.48 -16.88
C CYS A 160 -8.04 8.98 -15.94
N GLU A 161 -8.45 10.24 -16.03
CA GLU A 161 -9.56 10.80 -15.25
C GLU A 161 -10.91 10.29 -15.75
N THR A 162 -11.11 10.28 -17.06
CA THR A 162 -12.33 9.79 -17.70
C THR A 162 -12.58 8.32 -17.32
N ALA A 163 -11.58 7.46 -17.46
CA ALA A 163 -11.71 6.05 -17.09
C ALA A 163 -11.91 5.86 -15.57
N CYS A 164 -11.29 6.71 -14.74
CA CYS A 164 -11.55 6.70 -13.30
C CYS A 164 -13.00 7.08 -13.00
N ALA A 165 -13.53 8.13 -13.62
CA ALA A 165 -14.91 8.56 -13.43
C ALA A 165 -15.91 7.51 -13.93
N GLU A 166 -15.70 6.92 -15.09
CA GLU A 166 -16.55 5.87 -15.65
C GLU A 166 -16.62 4.64 -14.75
N THR A 167 -15.49 4.27 -14.14
CA THR A 167 -15.40 3.14 -13.19
C THR A 167 -16.10 3.46 -11.86
N HIS A 168 -16.21 4.73 -11.50
CA HIS A 168 -16.64 5.19 -10.18
C HIS A 168 -17.85 6.14 -10.23
N GLU A 169 -18.91 5.72 -10.89
CA GLU A 169 -20.22 6.39 -10.87
C GLU A 169 -20.17 7.86 -11.34
N GLY A 170 -19.28 8.17 -12.29
CA GLY A 170 -19.13 9.51 -12.86
C GLY A 170 -18.22 10.44 -12.06
N ILE A 171 -17.56 9.97 -10.99
CA ILE A 171 -16.72 10.79 -10.12
C ILE A 171 -15.25 10.35 -10.25
N SER A 172 -14.41 11.19 -10.87
CA SER A 172 -12.97 10.93 -10.86
C SER A 172 -12.42 11.02 -9.43
N ARG A 173 -11.62 10.04 -9.06
CA ARG A 173 -10.92 9.96 -7.77
C ARG A 173 -9.46 10.38 -7.87
N LEU A 174 -9.10 10.99 -9.00
CA LEU A 174 -7.82 11.64 -9.23
C LEU A 174 -8.05 12.97 -9.94
N ASP A 175 -7.12 13.90 -9.77
CA ASP A 175 -6.99 15.13 -10.52
C ASP A 175 -5.59 15.11 -11.15
N ARG A 176 -5.54 14.99 -12.49
CA ARG A 176 -4.30 14.81 -13.25
C ARG A 176 -3.44 16.06 -13.25
N GLU A 177 -4.06 17.24 -13.28
CA GLU A 177 -3.34 18.50 -13.38
C GLU A 177 -2.84 18.99 -12.02
N ALA A 178 -3.55 18.65 -10.94
CA ALA A 178 -3.19 19.07 -9.61
C ALA A 178 -2.09 18.19 -9.02
N GLY A 179 -1.13 18.82 -8.36
CA GLY A 179 -0.05 18.16 -7.65
C GLY A 179 1.32 18.66 -8.06
N PRO A 180 2.38 18.23 -7.37
CA PRO A 180 3.74 18.68 -7.63
C PRO A 180 4.39 17.92 -8.79
N THR A 181 5.27 18.63 -9.51
CA THR A 181 6.10 18.07 -10.59
C THR A 181 7.57 18.33 -10.29
N TYR A 182 8.40 17.32 -10.53
CA TYR A 182 9.86 17.45 -10.52
C TYR A 182 10.42 16.91 -11.84
N GLN A 183 11.02 17.79 -12.63
CA GLN A 183 11.42 17.50 -14.01
C GLN A 183 10.24 16.99 -14.85
N THR A 184 10.27 15.74 -15.29
CA THR A 184 9.17 15.10 -16.04
C THR A 184 8.25 14.25 -15.15
N MET A 185 8.58 14.07 -13.87
CA MET A 185 7.78 13.25 -12.97
C MET A 185 6.74 14.08 -12.25
N HIS A 186 5.48 13.82 -12.52
CA HIS A 186 4.33 14.44 -11.89
C HIS A 186 3.65 13.49 -10.92
N ILE A 187 3.27 14.00 -9.74
CA ILE A 187 2.48 13.26 -8.74
C ILE A 187 1.08 13.87 -8.73
N PRO A 188 0.11 13.33 -9.47
CA PRO A 188 -1.25 13.87 -9.49
C PRO A 188 -1.92 13.74 -8.14
N THR A 189 -2.92 14.60 -7.89
CA THR A 189 -3.72 14.50 -6.68
C THR A 189 -4.55 13.23 -6.69
N SER A 190 -4.06 12.20 -6.01
CA SER A 190 -4.74 10.92 -5.83
C SER A 190 -4.36 10.29 -4.49
N CYS A 191 -5.16 9.32 -4.00
CA CYS A 191 -4.88 8.67 -2.73
C CYS A 191 -3.55 7.90 -2.78
N ARG A 192 -2.75 8.08 -1.73
CA ARG A 192 -1.43 7.46 -1.54
C ARG A 192 -1.50 6.19 -0.68
N HIS A 193 -2.68 5.83 -0.20
CA HIS A 193 -2.89 4.66 0.66
C HIS A 193 -1.90 4.61 1.83
N CYS A 194 -1.76 5.74 2.55
CA CYS A 194 -0.74 5.97 3.59
C CYS A 194 -0.58 4.80 4.56
N GLU A 195 0.63 4.57 5.04
CA GLU A 195 0.95 3.63 6.12
C GLU A 195 0.15 3.95 7.39
N ASN A 196 0.17 5.23 7.80
CA ASN A 196 -0.61 5.74 8.93
C ASN A 196 -1.72 6.65 8.40
N PRO A 197 -2.88 6.12 8.01
CA PRO A 197 -3.93 6.90 7.36
C PRO A 197 -4.76 7.69 8.38
N HIS A 198 -4.46 8.98 8.56
CA HIS A 198 -5.23 9.88 9.43
C HIS A 198 -6.74 9.85 9.12
N CYS A 199 -7.10 9.70 7.85
CA CYS A 199 -8.51 9.56 7.44
C CYS A 199 -9.21 8.36 8.08
N MET A 200 -8.50 7.28 8.37
CA MET A 200 -9.04 6.08 9.01
C MET A 200 -9.20 6.29 10.51
N THR A 201 -8.21 6.90 11.16
CA THR A 201 -8.21 7.15 12.60
C THR A 201 -9.38 8.07 13.01
N ASP A 202 -9.68 9.07 12.18
CA ASP A 202 -10.68 10.09 12.48
C ASP A 202 -12.08 9.77 11.92
N CYS A 203 -12.34 8.51 11.53
CA CYS A 203 -13.62 8.09 10.98
C CYS A 203 -14.59 7.60 12.08
N PRO A 204 -15.65 8.38 12.47
CA PRO A 204 -16.51 8.00 13.57
C PRO A 204 -17.26 6.67 13.38
N PRO A 205 -17.81 6.35 12.16
CA PRO A 205 -18.45 5.07 11.91
C PRO A 205 -17.46 3.95 11.57
N ASP A 206 -16.15 4.19 11.67
CA ASP A 206 -15.09 3.25 11.28
C ASP A 206 -15.28 2.69 9.85
N ALA A 207 -15.77 3.53 8.93
CA ALA A 207 -16.07 3.15 7.55
C ALA A 207 -14.85 3.13 6.62
N ILE A 208 -13.68 3.51 7.11
CA ILE A 208 -12.43 3.49 6.32
C ILE A 208 -11.60 2.31 6.77
N LYS A 209 -11.28 1.43 5.85
CA LYS A 209 -10.58 0.17 6.12
C LYS A 209 -9.31 0.05 5.28
N ARG A 210 -8.43 -0.82 5.73
CA ARG A 210 -7.24 -1.25 4.99
C ARG A 210 -7.40 -2.69 4.55
N ALA A 211 -7.13 -2.96 3.28
CA ALA A 211 -7.04 -4.33 2.78
C ALA A 211 -5.68 -4.96 3.15
N PRO A 212 -5.57 -6.29 3.15
CA PRO A 212 -4.31 -6.99 3.41
C PRO A 212 -3.16 -6.64 2.45
N SER A 213 -3.49 -6.15 1.24
CA SER A 213 -2.57 -5.66 0.21
C SER A 213 -2.06 -4.23 0.48
N GLY A 214 -2.63 -3.54 1.49
CA GLY A 214 -2.18 -2.22 1.94
C GLY A 214 -3.07 -1.08 1.48
N GLU A 215 -3.93 -1.26 0.48
CA GLU A 215 -4.83 -0.20 0.01
C GLU A 215 -5.87 0.16 1.07
N VAL A 216 -6.09 1.47 1.23
CA VAL A 216 -7.12 2.03 2.10
C VAL A 216 -8.36 2.35 1.27
N PHE A 217 -9.55 1.96 1.72
CA PHE A 217 -10.81 2.16 1.01
C PHE A 217 -11.93 2.60 1.97
N ILE A 218 -13.05 3.04 1.41
CA ILE A 218 -14.22 3.51 2.16
C ILE A 218 -15.38 2.54 1.92
N GLU A 219 -15.98 2.06 2.98
CA GLU A 219 -17.15 1.17 2.97
C GLU A 219 -18.47 1.95 2.87
N ASP A 220 -19.53 1.25 2.52
CA ASP A 220 -20.89 1.81 2.40
C ASP A 220 -21.46 2.35 3.70
N SER A 221 -20.93 1.96 4.86
CA SER A 221 -21.24 2.49 6.19
C SER A 221 -20.86 3.98 6.36
N CYS A 222 -20.21 4.61 5.37
CA CYS A 222 -19.85 6.02 5.38
C CYS A 222 -21.07 6.93 5.51
N ILE A 223 -21.08 7.79 6.53
CA ILE A 223 -22.13 8.77 6.81
C ILE A 223 -21.89 10.16 6.20
N GLY A 224 -20.79 10.37 5.47
CA GLY A 224 -20.47 11.64 4.81
C GLY A 224 -20.13 12.81 5.74
N CYS A 225 -19.66 12.58 6.96
CA CYS A 225 -19.35 13.62 7.95
C CYS A 225 -18.18 14.55 7.56
N GLY A 226 -17.31 14.14 6.62
CA GLY A 226 -16.20 14.94 6.11
C GLY A 226 -14.95 14.97 6.99
N ASN A 227 -14.89 14.28 8.13
CA ASN A 227 -13.70 14.26 8.98
C ASN A 227 -12.48 13.80 8.19
N CYS A 228 -12.58 12.69 7.47
CA CYS A 228 -11.51 12.14 6.65
C CYS A 228 -10.99 13.12 5.58
N ALA A 229 -11.87 13.95 4.99
CA ALA A 229 -11.45 14.95 4.02
C ALA A 229 -10.64 16.08 4.68
N ARG A 230 -10.98 16.48 5.90
CA ARG A 230 -10.20 17.48 6.68
C ARG A 230 -8.88 16.93 7.19
N SER A 231 -8.83 15.66 7.55
CA SER A 231 -7.62 15.01 8.09
C SER A 231 -6.64 14.54 7.01
N CYS A 232 -7.04 14.56 5.73
CA CYS A 232 -6.15 14.13 4.65
C CYS A 232 -5.11 15.22 4.32
N PRO A 233 -3.81 15.01 4.55
CA PRO A 233 -2.78 16.02 4.27
C PRO A 233 -2.60 16.29 2.78
N TYR A 234 -3.14 15.42 1.91
CA TYR A 234 -3.02 15.52 0.45
C TYR A 234 -4.29 16.02 -0.23
N GLY A 235 -5.36 16.29 0.52
CA GLY A 235 -6.63 16.82 -0.02
C GLY A 235 -7.36 15.90 -1.01
N VAL A 236 -7.09 14.60 -0.99
CA VAL A 236 -7.55 13.65 -2.04
C VAL A 236 -8.94 13.06 -1.78
N ILE A 237 -9.58 13.41 -0.66
CA ILE A 237 -10.89 12.88 -0.29
C ILE A 237 -11.95 13.92 -0.59
N GLN A 238 -12.88 13.57 -1.45
CA GLN A 238 -14.01 14.41 -1.86
C GLN A 238 -15.29 13.96 -1.14
N LEU A 239 -16.24 14.90 -0.93
CA LEU A 239 -17.60 14.59 -0.53
C LEU A 239 -18.50 14.71 -1.76
N ALA A 240 -18.95 13.60 -2.29
CA ALA A 240 -19.77 13.53 -3.49
C ALA A 240 -21.05 12.75 -3.24
N SER A 241 -22.10 13.11 -3.97
CA SER A 241 -23.31 12.29 -4.11
C SER A 241 -23.18 11.50 -5.41
N PRO A 242 -23.43 10.18 -5.41
CA PRO A 242 -23.53 9.43 -6.65
C PRO A 242 -24.52 10.14 -7.56
N GLU A 243 -24.11 10.45 -8.79
CA GLU A 243 -25.06 10.99 -9.77
C GLU A 243 -26.15 9.95 -9.99
N ASN A 244 -27.40 10.30 -9.74
CA ASN A 244 -28.52 9.53 -10.20
C ASN A 244 -28.36 9.32 -11.71
N LYS A 245 -28.11 8.07 -12.12
CA LYS A 245 -28.04 7.68 -13.54
C LYS A 245 -29.15 8.42 -14.27
N LYS A 246 -28.78 9.25 -15.23
CA LYS A 246 -29.63 10.16 -16.00
C LYS A 246 -31.00 9.54 -16.21
N ALA A 247 -31.99 10.07 -15.52
CA ALA A 247 -33.37 9.78 -15.83
C ALA A 247 -33.57 10.08 -17.32
N GLY A 248 -34.00 9.11 -18.10
CA GLY A 248 -34.17 9.24 -19.54
C GLY A 248 -35.05 10.45 -19.85
N ILE A 249 -34.93 11.00 -21.06
CA ILE A 249 -35.63 12.22 -21.52
C ILE A 249 -37.14 12.16 -21.21
N LEU A 250 -37.75 10.98 -21.26
CA LEU A 250 -39.15 10.74 -20.93
C LEU A 250 -39.50 10.91 -19.46
N SER A 251 -38.58 10.63 -18.51
CA SER A 251 -38.86 10.81 -17.08
C SER A 251 -38.77 12.30 -16.66
N ARG A 252 -38.06 13.14 -17.42
CA ARG A 252 -38.05 14.62 -17.22
C ARG A 252 -39.37 15.29 -17.56
N LEU A 253 -40.14 14.72 -18.46
CA LEU A 253 -41.44 15.26 -18.87
C LEU A 253 -42.59 14.95 -17.90
N PHE A 254 -42.41 13.95 -17.03
CA PHE A 254 -43.45 13.52 -16.07
C PHE A 254 -43.04 13.68 -14.59
N ALA A 255 -41.86 14.20 -14.30
CA ALA A 255 -41.43 14.49 -12.92
C ALA A 255 -42.23 15.69 -12.41
N LYS A 256 -43.23 15.44 -11.56
CA LYS A 256 -43.77 16.44 -10.65
C LYS A 256 -42.60 16.91 -9.79
N SER A 257 -42.54 18.24 -9.58
CA SER A 257 -41.55 18.92 -8.78
C SER A 257 -41.70 18.63 -7.25
N ASP A 258 -41.45 17.39 -6.88
CA ASP A 258 -41.16 17.10 -5.49
C ASP A 258 -39.65 17.38 -5.28
N ALA A 259 -39.33 18.22 -4.28
CA ALA A 259 -37.99 18.59 -3.90
C ALA A 259 -37.14 17.34 -3.83
N SER A 260 -36.24 17.15 -4.82
CA SER A 260 -35.39 15.95 -4.89
C SER A 260 -34.54 15.93 -3.63
N GLU A 261 -34.82 15.02 -2.73
CA GLU A 261 -33.87 14.68 -1.68
C GLU A 261 -32.54 14.34 -2.37
N LYS A 262 -31.59 15.27 -2.29
CA LYS A 262 -30.24 15.03 -2.79
C LYS A 262 -29.70 13.82 -2.05
N ALA A 263 -29.31 12.78 -2.80
CA ALA A 263 -28.66 11.61 -2.20
C ALA A 263 -27.61 12.06 -1.19
N PRO A 264 -27.53 11.41 -0.02
CA PRO A 264 -26.58 11.82 1.01
C PRO A 264 -25.16 11.78 0.44
N LYS A 265 -24.41 12.85 0.68
CA LYS A 265 -23.01 12.90 0.28
C LYS A 265 -22.25 11.82 1.02
N LYS A 266 -21.40 11.07 0.30
CA LYS A 266 -20.44 10.15 0.89
C LYS A 266 -19.02 10.60 0.58
N ALA A 267 -18.08 10.21 1.41
CA ALA A 267 -16.67 10.43 1.11
C ALA A 267 -16.22 9.48 0.00
N VAL A 268 -15.53 10.00 -0.99
CA VAL A 268 -14.95 9.24 -2.11
C VAL A 268 -13.46 9.54 -2.25
N LYS A 269 -12.69 8.51 -2.55
CA LYS A 269 -11.24 8.59 -2.83
C LYS A 269 -10.82 7.39 -3.66
N CYS A 270 -9.64 7.42 -4.24
CA CYS A 270 -9.08 6.25 -4.92
C CYS A 270 -9.03 5.03 -3.97
N ASP A 271 -9.44 3.88 -4.47
CA ASP A 271 -9.47 2.56 -3.82
C ASP A 271 -8.64 1.52 -4.60
N MET A 272 -7.77 1.97 -5.51
CA MET A 272 -6.97 1.14 -6.41
C MET A 272 -7.78 0.29 -7.39
N CYS A 273 -9.07 0.63 -7.59
CA CYS A 273 -10.02 -0.19 -8.35
C CYS A 273 -10.01 -1.67 -7.88
N ARG A 274 -9.97 -1.89 -6.55
CA ARG A 274 -9.77 -3.20 -5.89
C ARG A 274 -10.73 -4.30 -6.34
N ASP A 275 -11.95 -3.91 -6.71
CA ASP A 275 -13.03 -4.83 -7.12
C ASP A 275 -13.13 -4.93 -8.65
N ILE A 276 -12.16 -4.37 -9.39
CA ILE A 276 -12.14 -4.34 -10.86
C ILE A 276 -11.02 -5.25 -11.37
N GLU A 277 -11.41 -6.20 -12.21
CA GLU A 277 -10.44 -7.08 -12.88
C GLU A 277 -9.47 -6.28 -13.77
N GLY A 278 -8.19 -6.59 -13.68
CA GLY A 278 -7.13 -5.91 -14.43
C GLY A 278 -6.56 -4.66 -13.74
N GLY A 279 -6.99 -4.32 -12.51
CA GLY A 279 -6.39 -3.26 -11.69
C GLY A 279 -6.79 -1.84 -12.08
N PRO A 280 -5.98 -0.82 -11.72
CA PRO A 280 -6.36 0.59 -11.81
C PRO A 280 -6.73 1.06 -13.22
N SER A 281 -7.97 1.53 -13.41
CA SER A 281 -8.50 1.99 -14.70
C SER A 281 -7.71 3.15 -15.27
N CYS A 282 -7.22 4.07 -14.44
CA CYS A 282 -6.40 5.22 -14.87
C CYS A 282 -5.08 4.79 -15.56
N VAL A 283 -4.45 3.72 -15.08
CA VAL A 283 -3.22 3.19 -15.68
C VAL A 283 -3.53 2.47 -16.98
N ARG A 284 -4.57 1.62 -16.99
CA ARG A 284 -4.95 0.86 -18.18
C ARG A 284 -5.42 1.73 -19.35
N ALA A 285 -6.05 2.87 -19.04
CA ALA A 285 -6.57 3.80 -20.03
C ALA A 285 -5.51 4.72 -20.62
N CYS A 286 -4.30 4.76 -20.07
CA CYS A 286 -3.22 5.60 -20.55
C CYS A 286 -2.62 5.05 -21.87
N PRO A 287 -2.81 5.70 -23.03
CA PRO A 287 -2.39 5.16 -24.32
C PRO A 287 -0.87 5.16 -24.51
N THR A 288 -0.16 6.03 -23.79
CA THR A 288 1.29 6.18 -23.87
C THR A 288 2.05 5.45 -22.75
N GLY A 289 1.32 4.91 -21.75
CA GLY A 289 1.94 4.34 -20.57
C GLY A 289 2.57 5.37 -19.62
N ALA A 290 2.28 6.66 -19.80
CA ALA A 290 2.77 7.74 -18.95
C ALA A 290 2.30 7.60 -17.49
N ALA A 291 1.05 7.14 -17.29
CA ALA A 291 0.47 6.95 -15.97
C ALA A 291 0.84 5.56 -15.43
N VAL A 292 1.52 5.53 -14.29
CA VAL A 292 1.92 4.28 -13.63
C VAL A 292 1.63 4.34 -12.13
N ARG A 293 1.29 3.21 -11.56
CA ARG A 293 1.21 3.05 -10.11
C ARG A 293 2.46 2.33 -9.61
N VAL A 294 3.06 2.89 -8.57
CA VAL A 294 4.33 2.40 -8.04
C VAL A 294 4.28 2.31 -6.53
N ALA A 295 4.75 1.20 -6.00
CA ALA A 295 5.08 1.10 -4.59
C ALA A 295 6.39 1.86 -4.31
N PRO A 296 6.62 2.40 -3.10
CA PRO A 296 7.84 3.13 -2.76
C PRO A 296 9.13 2.39 -3.08
N GLN A 297 9.15 1.07 -2.91
CA GLN A 297 10.29 0.22 -3.27
C GLN A 297 10.62 0.22 -4.77
N ALA A 298 9.62 0.31 -5.63
CA ALA A 298 9.83 0.34 -7.09
C ALA A 298 10.43 1.68 -7.53
N LEU A 299 10.09 2.79 -6.85
CA LEU A 299 10.70 4.11 -7.10
C LEU A 299 12.20 4.11 -6.86
N MET A 300 12.65 3.38 -5.83
CA MET A 300 14.07 3.24 -5.52
C MET A 300 14.83 2.40 -6.58
N GLN A 301 14.12 1.58 -7.36
CA GLN A 301 14.70 0.79 -8.46
C GLN A 301 14.85 1.58 -9.77
N LEU A 302 14.03 2.63 -9.99
CA LEU A 302 14.06 3.42 -11.22
C LEU A 302 15.36 4.22 -11.35
N GLN A 303 16.00 4.62 -10.25
CA GLN A 303 17.26 5.36 -10.26
C GLN A 303 18.47 4.53 -10.72
N GLY A 304 18.44 3.21 -10.57
CA GLY A 304 19.53 2.33 -11.02
C GLY A 304 19.60 2.10 -12.53
N LYS A 305 18.66 2.65 -13.31
CA LYS A 305 18.60 2.53 -14.78
C LYS A 305 18.95 3.82 -15.53
N ALA A 306 19.17 4.92 -14.82
CA ALA A 306 19.42 6.24 -15.40
C ALA A 306 20.91 6.65 -15.41
N SER A 307 21.81 5.67 -15.25
CA SER A 307 23.27 5.87 -15.37
C SER A 307 23.87 4.99 -16.47
#